data_6c651c33e1afeacbbe30c2d0c1266649
#
_entry.id   6c651c33e1afeacbbe30c2d0c1266649
#
_cell.length_a   1.000
_cell.length_b   1.000
_cell.length_c   1.000
_cell.angle_alpha   90.00
_cell.angle_beta   90.00
_cell.angle_gamma   90.00
#
_symmetry.space_group_name_H-M   'P 1'
#
loop_
_entity.id
_entity.type
_entity.pdbx_description
1 polymer ?
#
loop_
_entity_poly.entity_id
_entity_poly.type
_entity_poly.pdbx_seq_one_letter_code
_entity_poly.pdbx_strand_id
1 'polypeptide(L)'
;MENTIVVGMGEALWDVLPEGKKIGGAPANFAYHVSQFGLNSRVVSAVGDDKLGMEILDNFREKKLNTMVEIVPYPTGTVQVELDNEGVPCYDIKEGVAWDNIPYTPALEDLAKHTTAVCFGSLAQRSVVSRETINRFLDTMPAENTLKIFDINLRQGFYTKEILCNSFRKCNVLKINDEELVTVSRMFGYPGIDLQDKCWILLAKYNLKMLILTCGVNGSYVFTPGEVSFVETPKVEVADTVGAGDSFTAAFVASILSGLSIGEAHKPVSYTHL
;
A
#
# COMPACT_ATOMS: atom_id res chain seq x y z
N MET A 1 9.19 16.15 -14.99
CA MET A 1 8.49 15.71 -13.78
C MET A 1 7.07 16.30 -13.63
N GLU A 2 6.69 17.31 -14.44
CA GLU A 2 5.34 17.93 -14.31
C GLU A 2 4.14 17.02 -14.61
N ASN A 3 4.32 15.86 -15.24
CA ASN A 3 3.22 14.95 -15.62
C ASN A 3 3.20 13.63 -14.84
N THR A 4 4.02 13.47 -13.80
CA THR A 4 4.06 12.23 -13.02
C THR A 4 2.94 12.23 -11.99
N ILE A 5 1.92 11.39 -12.19
CA ILE A 5 0.81 11.21 -11.23
C ILE A 5 1.01 9.89 -10.50
N VAL A 6 1.03 9.95 -9.17
CA VAL A 6 1.14 8.78 -8.28
C VAL A 6 -0.15 8.64 -7.48
N VAL A 7 -0.70 7.45 -7.45
CA VAL A 7 -1.99 7.18 -6.78
C VAL A 7 -1.79 6.18 -5.65
N GLY A 8 -2.33 6.50 -4.47
CA GLY A 8 -2.59 5.53 -3.41
C GLY A 8 -4.07 5.16 -3.42
N MET A 9 -4.40 3.89 -3.70
CA MET A 9 -5.78 3.47 -3.91
C MET A 9 -6.20 2.37 -2.94
N GLY A 10 -7.23 2.63 -2.16
CA GLY A 10 -7.79 1.68 -1.21
C GLY A 10 -8.42 2.32 0.02
N GLU A 11 -8.16 1.78 1.20
CA GLU A 11 -8.75 2.24 2.44
C GLU A 11 -8.25 3.62 2.89
N ALA A 12 -9.21 4.44 3.37
CA ALA A 12 -9.00 5.60 4.21
C ALA A 12 -9.91 5.46 5.43
N LEU A 13 -9.36 5.54 6.62
CA LEU A 13 -10.05 5.17 7.84
C LEU A 13 -9.52 5.93 9.07
N TRP A 14 -10.18 5.75 10.19
CA TRP A 14 -9.70 6.15 11.50
C TRP A 14 -9.24 4.93 12.31
N ASP A 15 -8.00 4.96 12.77
CA ASP A 15 -7.54 4.10 13.85
C ASP A 15 -8.00 4.73 15.17
N VAL A 16 -8.91 4.05 15.86
CA VAL A 16 -9.51 4.51 17.12
C VAL A 16 -8.76 3.84 18.27
N LEU A 17 -7.93 4.62 18.91
CA LEU A 17 -7.08 4.22 20.03
C LEU A 17 -7.69 4.71 21.36
N PRO A 18 -7.32 4.14 22.51
CA PRO A 18 -7.79 4.62 23.80
C PRO A 18 -7.53 6.11 24.07
N GLU A 19 -6.41 6.63 23.58
CA GLU A 19 -5.98 8.03 23.71
C GLU A 19 -6.57 8.99 22.66
N GLY A 20 -7.28 8.46 21.66
CA GLY A 20 -7.89 9.25 20.59
C GLY A 20 -7.85 8.53 19.25
N LYS A 21 -8.13 9.27 18.18
CA LYS A 21 -8.12 8.69 16.83
C LYS A 21 -7.00 9.28 15.97
N LYS A 22 -6.41 8.44 15.15
CA LYS A 22 -5.41 8.82 14.14
C LYS A 22 -5.93 8.44 12.75
N ILE A 23 -5.61 9.26 11.75
CA ILE A 23 -5.92 8.89 10.37
C ILE A 23 -5.04 7.73 9.93
N GLY A 24 -5.65 6.73 9.30
CA GLY A 24 -5.01 5.50 8.83
C GLY A 24 -5.44 5.16 7.42
N GLY A 25 -4.91 4.02 6.96
CA GLY A 25 -5.08 3.51 5.60
C GLY A 25 -3.77 3.55 4.84
N ALA A 26 -3.20 2.38 4.57
CA ALA A 26 -1.89 2.26 3.92
C ALA A 26 -1.80 3.02 2.58
N PRO A 27 -2.81 2.96 1.68
CA PRO A 27 -2.75 3.73 0.44
C PRO A 27 -2.79 5.25 0.66
N ALA A 28 -3.52 5.73 1.67
CA ALA A 28 -3.56 7.15 2.02
C ALA A 28 -2.21 7.63 2.59
N ASN A 29 -1.60 6.83 3.48
CA ASN A 29 -0.27 7.08 4.01
C ASN A 29 0.78 7.12 2.89
N PHE A 30 0.76 6.13 1.99
CA PHE A 30 1.64 6.11 0.83
C PHE A 30 1.53 7.40 0.01
N ALA A 31 0.31 7.81 -0.37
CA ALA A 31 0.11 9.02 -1.16
C ALA A 31 0.57 10.29 -0.43
N TYR A 32 0.33 10.37 0.88
CA TYR A 32 0.82 11.46 1.70
C TYR A 32 2.35 11.54 1.69
N HIS A 33 3.04 10.43 1.94
CA HIS A 33 4.50 10.42 1.93
C HIS A 33 5.08 10.75 0.55
N VAL A 34 4.49 10.24 -0.54
CA VAL A 34 4.90 10.61 -1.90
C VAL A 34 4.79 12.12 -2.14
N SER A 35 3.73 12.78 -1.61
CA SER A 35 3.58 14.23 -1.73
C SER A 35 4.70 15.01 -1.06
N GLN A 36 5.26 14.48 0.04
CA GLN A 36 6.37 15.11 0.76
C GLN A 36 7.68 15.09 -0.05
N PHE A 37 7.80 14.18 -1.03
CA PHE A 37 8.90 14.18 -2.01
C PHE A 37 8.64 15.11 -3.21
N GLY A 38 7.58 15.93 -3.17
CA GLY A 38 7.26 16.92 -4.21
C GLY A 38 6.62 16.33 -5.47
N LEU A 39 6.19 15.07 -5.46
CA LEU A 39 5.47 14.46 -6.58
C LEU A 39 3.96 14.73 -6.49
N ASN A 40 3.29 14.78 -7.64
CA ASN A 40 1.84 14.91 -7.71
C ASN A 40 1.18 13.58 -7.32
N SER A 41 0.88 13.43 -6.04
CA SER A 41 0.20 12.25 -5.52
C SER A 41 -1.28 12.49 -5.28
N ARG A 42 -2.08 11.40 -5.33
CA ARG A 42 -3.53 11.44 -5.06
C ARG A 42 -3.96 10.22 -4.24
N VAL A 43 -4.88 10.46 -3.30
CA VAL A 43 -5.61 9.39 -2.62
C VAL A 43 -6.88 9.08 -3.39
N VAL A 44 -7.10 7.82 -3.70
CA VAL A 44 -8.37 7.30 -4.25
C VAL A 44 -8.99 6.38 -3.22
N SER A 45 -10.16 6.78 -2.69
CA SER A 45 -10.88 6.05 -1.64
C SER A 45 -12.37 6.43 -1.64
N ALA A 46 -13.10 6.00 -0.61
CA ALA A 46 -14.43 6.50 -0.31
C ALA A 46 -14.60 6.70 1.21
N VAL A 47 -15.42 7.68 1.58
CA VAL A 47 -15.83 7.98 2.95
C VAL A 47 -17.35 8.05 3.04
N GLY A 48 -17.89 7.94 4.25
CA GLY A 48 -19.33 8.08 4.49
C GLY A 48 -19.77 9.54 4.48
N ASP A 49 -21.07 9.75 4.26
CA ASP A 49 -21.73 11.04 4.52
C ASP A 49 -21.99 11.18 6.04
N ASP A 50 -20.89 11.23 6.78
CA ASP A 50 -20.88 11.31 8.25
C ASP A 50 -19.74 12.21 8.75
N LYS A 51 -19.77 12.50 10.07
CA LYS A 51 -18.79 13.37 10.69
C LYS A 51 -17.36 12.86 10.51
N LEU A 52 -17.13 11.54 10.62
CA LEU A 52 -15.80 10.94 10.49
C LEU A 52 -15.26 11.08 9.06
N GLY A 53 -16.14 10.95 8.05
CA GLY A 53 -15.80 11.15 6.65
C GLY A 53 -15.40 12.59 6.37
N MET A 54 -16.17 13.55 6.87
CA MET A 54 -15.83 14.98 6.72
C MET A 54 -14.49 15.32 7.38
N GLU A 55 -14.24 14.79 8.57
CA GLU A 55 -12.96 14.97 9.26
C GLU A 55 -11.76 14.36 8.50
N ILE A 56 -11.94 13.22 7.78
CA ILE A 56 -10.90 12.67 6.90
C ILE A 56 -10.62 13.64 5.75
N LEU A 57 -11.66 14.13 5.08
CA LEU A 57 -11.51 15.08 3.97
C LEU A 57 -10.84 16.38 4.40
N ASP A 58 -11.20 16.90 5.58
CA ASP A 58 -10.57 18.10 6.15
C ASP A 58 -9.09 17.86 6.47
N ASN A 59 -8.75 16.71 7.06
CA ASN A 59 -7.35 16.33 7.33
C ASN A 59 -6.52 16.27 6.04
N PHE A 60 -7.06 15.65 4.98
CA PHE A 60 -6.38 15.62 3.68
C PHE A 60 -6.18 17.03 3.10
N ARG A 61 -7.18 17.91 3.25
CA ARG A 61 -7.10 19.31 2.80
C ARG A 61 -6.05 20.11 3.59
N GLU A 62 -6.01 19.95 4.90
CA GLU A 62 -4.99 20.59 5.77
C GLU A 62 -3.58 20.15 5.38
N LYS A 63 -3.40 18.87 5.06
CA LYS A 63 -2.14 18.30 4.56
C LYS A 63 -1.85 18.65 3.10
N LYS A 64 -2.71 19.39 2.41
CA LYS A 64 -2.61 19.77 1.00
C LYS A 64 -2.47 18.54 0.08
N LEU A 65 -3.08 17.43 0.46
CA LEU A 65 -3.05 16.19 -0.31
C LEU A 65 -4.17 16.22 -1.35
N ASN A 66 -3.82 15.96 -2.60
CA ASN A 66 -4.82 15.82 -3.65
C ASN A 66 -5.63 14.54 -3.44
N THR A 67 -6.93 14.62 -3.61
CA THR A 67 -7.83 13.49 -3.35
C THR A 67 -8.83 13.29 -4.48
N MET A 68 -9.18 12.04 -4.71
CA MET A 68 -10.37 11.60 -5.42
C MET A 68 -11.09 10.62 -4.51
N VAL A 69 -11.75 11.18 -3.48
CA VAL A 69 -12.44 10.44 -2.42
C VAL A 69 -13.92 10.69 -2.59
N GLU A 70 -14.67 9.63 -2.89
CA GLU A 70 -16.10 9.69 -3.09
C GLU A 70 -16.85 9.62 -1.76
N ILE A 71 -17.96 10.34 -1.65
CA ILE A 71 -18.89 10.23 -0.51
C ILE A 71 -19.96 9.22 -0.89
N VAL A 72 -20.06 8.14 -0.10
CA VAL A 72 -20.97 7.03 -0.39
C VAL A 72 -21.92 6.77 0.79
N PRO A 73 -23.10 6.12 0.57
CA PRO A 73 -24.09 5.87 1.62
C PRO A 73 -23.71 4.68 2.53
N TYR A 74 -22.47 4.66 2.98
CA TYR A 74 -21.92 3.67 3.90
C TYR A 74 -21.15 4.40 5.00
N PRO A 75 -21.05 3.85 6.22
CA PRO A 75 -20.30 4.51 7.29
C PRO A 75 -18.82 4.65 6.95
N THR A 76 -18.19 5.71 7.40
CA THR A 76 -16.74 5.87 7.29
C THR A 76 -16.00 4.75 8.01
N GLY A 77 -14.95 4.22 7.40
CA GLY A 77 -14.18 3.11 7.93
C GLY A 77 -13.48 3.45 9.23
N THR A 78 -13.54 2.53 10.19
CA THR A 78 -12.80 2.60 11.45
C THR A 78 -12.14 1.28 11.77
N VAL A 79 -11.00 1.34 12.45
CA VAL A 79 -10.34 0.23 13.11
C VAL A 79 -10.35 0.51 14.61
N GLN A 80 -11.02 -0.33 15.38
CA GLN A 80 -10.97 -0.25 16.84
C GLN A 80 -9.72 -0.98 17.32
N VAL A 81 -8.92 -0.32 18.13
CA VAL A 81 -7.73 -0.90 18.73
C VAL A 81 -8.01 -1.06 20.24
N GLU A 82 -8.20 -2.28 20.67
CA GLU A 82 -8.41 -2.63 22.07
C GLU A 82 -7.20 -3.44 22.57
N LEU A 83 -6.87 -3.30 23.83
CA LEU A 83 -5.87 -4.17 24.45
C LEU A 83 -6.58 -5.38 25.06
N ASP A 84 -6.06 -6.57 24.79
CA ASP A 84 -6.54 -7.77 25.47
C ASP A 84 -6.10 -7.79 26.95
N ASN A 85 -6.46 -8.87 27.66
CA ASN A 85 -6.13 -9.03 29.09
C ASN A 85 -4.62 -9.11 29.36
N GLU A 86 -3.81 -9.34 28.34
CA GLU A 86 -2.35 -9.42 28.40
C GLU A 86 -1.67 -8.13 27.90
N GLY A 87 -2.48 -7.12 27.50
CA GLY A 87 -2.01 -5.85 26.96
C GLY A 87 -1.60 -5.93 25.49
N VAL A 88 -1.98 -6.97 24.77
CA VAL A 88 -1.70 -7.13 23.34
C VAL A 88 -2.78 -6.41 22.53
N PRO A 89 -2.41 -5.58 21.53
CA PRO A 89 -3.37 -4.90 20.68
C PRO A 89 -4.22 -5.88 19.85
N CYS A 90 -5.53 -5.77 19.99
CA CYS A 90 -6.51 -6.45 19.17
C CYS A 90 -7.17 -5.44 18.23
N TYR A 91 -7.13 -5.71 16.94
CA TYR A 91 -7.66 -4.84 15.92
C TYR A 91 -9.02 -5.33 15.44
N ASP A 92 -10.05 -4.50 15.48
CA ASP A 92 -11.37 -4.79 14.89
C ASP A 92 -11.59 -3.87 13.68
N ILE A 93 -11.35 -4.41 12.49
CA ILE A 93 -11.51 -3.70 11.22
C ILE A 93 -12.96 -3.87 10.77
N LYS A 94 -13.76 -2.81 10.91
CA LYS A 94 -15.19 -2.84 10.55
C LYS A 94 -15.41 -3.15 9.09
N GLU A 95 -16.40 -4.01 8.81
CA GLU A 95 -16.84 -4.37 7.46
C GLU A 95 -18.07 -3.56 7.01
N GLY A 96 -18.34 -3.54 5.70
CA GLY A 96 -19.48 -2.84 5.13
C GLY A 96 -19.34 -1.31 5.23
N VAL A 97 -18.14 -0.82 5.19
CA VAL A 97 -17.80 0.61 5.31
C VAL A 97 -17.58 1.26 3.94
N ALA A 98 -17.41 2.57 3.93
CA ALA A 98 -17.32 3.37 2.71
C ALA A 98 -16.22 2.90 1.75
N TRP A 99 -15.00 2.66 2.23
CA TRP A 99 -13.90 2.18 1.38
C TRP A 99 -14.04 0.74 0.87
N ASP A 100 -15.02 -0.03 1.36
CA ASP A 100 -15.46 -1.28 0.74
C ASP A 100 -16.27 -1.04 -0.55
N ASN A 101 -16.68 0.21 -0.81
CA ASN A 101 -17.61 0.61 -1.86
C ASN A 101 -17.07 1.78 -2.71
N ILE A 102 -15.79 1.76 -3.06
CA ILE A 102 -15.16 2.76 -3.94
C ILE A 102 -15.76 2.61 -5.35
N PRO A 103 -16.50 3.62 -5.87
CA PRO A 103 -17.13 3.50 -7.18
C PRO A 103 -16.14 3.75 -8.31
N TYR A 104 -16.36 3.11 -9.46
CA TYR A 104 -15.60 3.41 -10.68
C TYR A 104 -16.30 4.49 -11.49
N THR A 105 -15.84 5.72 -11.35
CA THR A 105 -16.41 6.90 -12.03
C THR A 105 -15.67 7.24 -13.33
N PRO A 106 -16.29 8.00 -14.26
CA PRO A 106 -15.58 8.51 -15.44
C PRO A 106 -14.33 9.34 -15.10
N ALA A 107 -14.38 10.09 -13.99
CA ALA A 107 -13.22 10.86 -13.51
C ALA A 107 -12.09 9.94 -13.04
N LEU A 108 -12.42 8.83 -12.38
CA LEU A 108 -11.44 7.82 -11.96
C LEU A 108 -10.84 7.09 -13.18
N GLU A 109 -11.64 6.83 -14.20
CA GLU A 109 -11.15 6.26 -15.46
C GLU A 109 -10.17 7.20 -16.16
N ASP A 110 -10.47 8.49 -16.21
CA ASP A 110 -9.56 9.49 -16.78
C ASP A 110 -8.26 9.59 -15.98
N LEU A 111 -8.34 9.58 -14.63
CA LEU A 111 -7.17 9.53 -13.78
C LEU A 111 -6.30 8.30 -14.08
N ALA A 112 -6.90 7.12 -14.24
CA ALA A 112 -6.16 5.89 -14.52
C ALA A 112 -5.34 5.98 -15.82
N LYS A 113 -5.90 6.57 -16.87
CA LYS A 113 -5.23 6.77 -18.19
C LYS A 113 -3.96 7.62 -18.09
N HIS A 114 -3.87 8.48 -17.07
CA HIS A 114 -2.75 9.41 -16.87
C HIS A 114 -1.86 9.05 -15.66
N THR A 115 -2.17 7.95 -14.97
CA THR A 115 -1.42 7.51 -13.78
C THR A 115 -0.10 6.86 -14.16
N THR A 116 1.01 7.37 -13.60
CA THR A 116 2.36 6.81 -13.78
C THR A 116 2.67 5.70 -12.77
N ALA A 117 2.19 5.85 -11.54
CA ALA A 117 2.37 4.83 -10.50
C ALA A 117 1.11 4.72 -9.63
N VAL A 118 0.76 3.49 -9.23
CA VAL A 118 -0.31 3.22 -8.27
C VAL A 118 0.17 2.26 -7.21
N CYS A 119 -0.13 2.54 -5.94
CA CYS A 119 0.04 1.62 -4.82
C CYS A 119 -1.34 1.19 -4.32
N PHE A 120 -1.55 -0.12 -4.19
CA PHE A 120 -2.78 -0.74 -3.72
C PHE A 120 -2.47 -1.95 -2.84
N GLY A 121 -3.38 -2.26 -1.91
CA GLY A 121 -3.23 -3.37 -0.96
C GLY A 121 -4.24 -4.50 -1.17
N SER A 122 -4.19 -5.49 -0.27
CA SER A 122 -5.15 -6.59 -0.26
C SER A 122 -6.46 -6.21 0.46
N LEU A 123 -6.41 -5.35 1.48
CA LEU A 123 -7.51 -5.11 2.40
C LEU A 123 -8.75 -4.52 1.71
N ALA A 124 -8.59 -3.49 0.88
CA ALA A 124 -9.72 -2.88 0.15
C ALA A 124 -10.31 -3.81 -0.92
N GLN A 125 -9.65 -4.91 -1.24
CA GLN A 125 -10.13 -5.91 -2.18
C GLN A 125 -11.03 -6.98 -1.53
N ARG A 126 -11.23 -6.93 -0.21
CA ARG A 126 -12.15 -7.85 0.50
C ARG A 126 -13.57 -7.72 -0.01
N SER A 127 -14.02 -6.50 -0.31
CA SER A 127 -15.31 -6.24 -0.93
C SER A 127 -15.25 -6.31 -2.46
N VAL A 128 -16.30 -6.86 -3.07
CA VAL A 128 -16.41 -7.02 -4.53
C VAL A 128 -16.37 -5.66 -5.23
N VAL A 129 -17.07 -4.64 -4.71
CA VAL A 129 -17.19 -3.33 -5.36
C VAL A 129 -15.82 -2.65 -5.48
N SER A 130 -15.10 -2.49 -4.39
CA SER A 130 -13.77 -1.87 -4.42
C SER A 130 -12.75 -2.72 -5.15
N ARG A 131 -12.83 -4.05 -5.05
CA ARG A 131 -11.97 -4.97 -5.81
C ARG A 131 -12.15 -4.81 -7.32
N GLU A 132 -13.39 -4.73 -7.81
CA GLU A 132 -13.65 -4.49 -9.24
C GLU A 132 -13.17 -3.12 -9.68
N THR A 133 -13.37 -2.09 -8.87
CA THR A 133 -12.87 -0.74 -9.14
C THR A 133 -11.35 -0.70 -9.23
N ILE A 134 -10.63 -1.30 -8.26
CA ILE A 134 -9.17 -1.42 -8.28
C ILE A 134 -8.72 -2.17 -9.54
N ASN A 135 -9.34 -3.30 -9.86
CA ASN A 135 -8.98 -4.10 -11.03
C ASN A 135 -9.17 -3.33 -12.34
N ARG A 136 -10.30 -2.61 -12.50
CA ARG A 136 -10.56 -1.79 -13.69
C ARG A 136 -9.58 -0.63 -13.79
N PHE A 137 -9.21 0.00 -12.68
CA PHE A 137 -8.19 1.05 -12.64
C PHE A 137 -6.85 0.52 -13.17
N LEU A 138 -6.38 -0.62 -12.63
CA LEU A 138 -5.14 -1.26 -13.05
C LEU A 138 -5.14 -1.65 -14.53
N ASP A 139 -6.28 -2.13 -15.05
CA ASP A 139 -6.42 -2.51 -16.46
C ASP A 139 -6.46 -1.29 -17.39
N THR A 140 -6.96 -0.14 -16.91
CA THR A 140 -7.05 1.12 -17.65
C THR A 140 -5.73 1.88 -17.71
N MET A 141 -4.84 1.68 -16.73
CA MET A 141 -3.51 2.30 -16.73
C MET A 141 -2.69 1.91 -17.97
N PRO A 142 -1.84 2.82 -18.51
CA PRO A 142 -0.94 2.49 -19.60
C PRO A 142 -0.12 1.23 -19.29
N ALA A 143 0.10 0.40 -20.33
CA ALA A 143 0.83 -0.86 -20.18
C ALA A 143 2.34 -0.66 -19.96
N GLU A 144 2.88 0.41 -20.56
CA GLU A 144 4.31 0.70 -20.54
C GLU A 144 4.65 1.88 -19.64
N ASN A 145 5.85 1.87 -19.10
CA ASN A 145 6.41 2.96 -18.28
C ASN A 145 5.59 3.30 -17.03
N THR A 146 4.82 2.35 -16.51
CA THR A 146 4.05 2.51 -15.27
C THR A 146 4.52 1.57 -14.19
N LEU A 147 4.31 1.97 -12.92
CA LEU A 147 4.53 1.14 -11.75
C LEU A 147 3.18 0.80 -11.11
N LYS A 148 2.84 -0.48 -11.10
CA LYS A 148 1.68 -1.03 -10.40
C LYS A 148 2.20 -1.75 -9.16
N ILE A 149 2.22 -1.06 -8.04
CA ILE A 149 2.80 -1.52 -6.77
C ILE A 149 1.71 -2.21 -5.96
N PHE A 150 1.86 -3.51 -5.75
CA PHE A 150 1.06 -4.26 -4.80
C PHE A 150 1.81 -4.34 -3.48
N ASP A 151 1.44 -3.50 -2.52
CA ASP A 151 1.86 -3.65 -1.12
C ASP A 151 0.86 -4.60 -0.47
N ILE A 152 1.29 -5.85 -0.24
CA ILE A 152 0.36 -6.94 0.06
C ILE A 152 -0.42 -6.69 1.35
N ASN A 153 0.24 -6.20 2.40
CA ASN A 153 -0.31 -5.69 3.63
C ASN A 153 -1.46 -6.54 4.18
N LEU A 154 -1.17 -7.81 4.48
CA LEU A 154 -2.17 -8.78 4.97
C LEU A 154 -2.77 -8.34 6.29
N ARG A 155 -4.09 -8.35 6.40
CA ARG A 155 -4.82 -8.01 7.62
C ARG A 155 -5.82 -9.10 7.95
N GLN A 156 -5.69 -9.68 9.14
CA GLN A 156 -6.60 -10.72 9.66
C GLN A 156 -6.88 -11.82 8.61
N GLY A 157 -8.15 -12.13 8.34
CA GLY A 157 -8.60 -13.07 7.30
C GLY A 157 -9.15 -12.39 6.04
N PHE A 158 -8.91 -11.08 5.84
CA PHE A 158 -9.49 -10.29 4.75
C PHE A 158 -8.78 -10.46 3.40
N TYR A 159 -8.18 -11.61 3.16
CA TYR A 159 -7.53 -11.95 1.89
C TYR A 159 -7.82 -13.40 1.52
N THR A 160 -7.80 -13.68 0.24
CA THR A 160 -7.95 -15.03 -0.30
C THR A 160 -6.84 -15.32 -1.29
N LYS A 161 -6.59 -16.62 -1.54
CA LYS A 161 -5.64 -17.05 -2.56
C LYS A 161 -5.96 -16.45 -3.93
N GLU A 162 -7.26 -16.28 -4.25
CA GLU A 162 -7.73 -15.69 -5.50
C GLU A 162 -7.37 -14.21 -5.60
N ILE A 163 -7.69 -13.42 -4.55
CA ILE A 163 -7.34 -11.99 -4.49
C ILE A 163 -5.84 -11.79 -4.66
N LEU A 164 -5.02 -12.55 -3.92
CA LEU A 164 -3.57 -12.44 -4.01
C LEU A 164 -3.05 -12.84 -5.39
N CYS A 165 -3.52 -13.96 -5.95
CA CYS A 165 -3.11 -14.44 -7.26
C CYS A 165 -3.44 -13.42 -8.37
N ASN A 166 -4.65 -12.81 -8.31
CA ASN A 166 -5.05 -11.79 -9.26
C ASN A 166 -4.19 -10.52 -9.12
N SER A 167 -3.93 -10.07 -7.89
CA SER A 167 -3.09 -8.91 -7.63
C SER A 167 -1.64 -9.11 -8.10
N PHE A 168 -1.06 -10.29 -7.86
CA PHE A 168 0.28 -10.64 -8.37
C PHE A 168 0.37 -10.61 -9.90
N ARG A 169 -0.71 -10.97 -10.61
CA ARG A 169 -0.74 -10.91 -12.08
C ARG A 169 -0.90 -9.50 -12.63
N LYS A 170 -1.49 -8.60 -11.86
CA LYS A 170 -1.77 -7.22 -12.27
C LYS A 170 -0.68 -6.23 -11.87
N CYS A 171 0.08 -6.54 -10.83
CA CYS A 171 1.21 -5.71 -10.42
C CYS A 171 2.47 -5.99 -11.24
N ASN A 172 3.41 -5.05 -11.23
CA ASN A 172 4.77 -5.25 -11.71
C ASN A 172 5.83 -4.92 -10.65
N VAL A 173 5.38 -4.41 -9.49
CA VAL A 173 6.18 -4.24 -8.29
C VAL A 173 5.41 -4.89 -7.14
N LEU A 174 6.03 -5.82 -6.44
CA LEU A 174 5.48 -6.43 -5.22
C LEU A 174 6.28 -5.94 -4.02
N LYS A 175 5.60 -5.44 -3.00
CA LYS A 175 6.19 -5.23 -1.68
C LYS A 175 5.56 -6.19 -0.70
N ILE A 176 6.39 -6.86 0.07
CA ILE A 176 6.00 -7.90 1.01
C ILE A 176 6.98 -7.91 2.20
N ASN A 177 6.49 -8.20 3.40
CA ASN A 177 7.39 -8.44 4.53
C ASN A 177 7.69 -9.95 4.70
N ASP A 178 8.61 -10.28 5.60
CA ASP A 178 9.09 -11.65 5.79
C ASP A 178 7.98 -12.60 6.32
N GLU A 179 7.13 -12.15 7.23
CA GLU A 179 6.00 -12.93 7.76
C GLU A 179 4.94 -13.18 6.70
N GLU A 180 4.61 -12.16 5.93
CA GLU A 180 3.68 -12.25 4.79
C GLU A 180 4.22 -13.18 3.71
N LEU A 181 5.52 -13.13 3.42
CA LEU A 181 6.18 -14.01 2.46
C LEU A 181 6.09 -15.48 2.88
N VAL A 182 6.26 -15.77 4.16
CA VAL A 182 6.06 -17.12 4.71
C VAL A 182 4.60 -17.56 4.55
N THR A 183 3.65 -16.69 4.90
CA THR A 183 2.21 -16.96 4.77
C THR A 183 1.80 -17.24 3.33
N VAL A 184 2.23 -16.40 2.39
CA VAL A 184 1.99 -16.56 0.95
C VAL A 184 2.62 -17.85 0.45
N SER A 185 3.87 -18.14 0.82
CA SER A 185 4.56 -19.35 0.38
C SER A 185 3.85 -20.62 0.82
N ARG A 186 3.35 -20.66 2.05
CA ARG A 186 2.53 -21.78 2.55
C ARG A 186 1.21 -21.92 1.78
N MET A 187 0.51 -20.79 1.57
CA MET A 187 -0.79 -20.77 0.88
C MET A 187 -0.67 -21.26 -0.57
N PHE A 188 0.42 -20.91 -1.25
CA PHE A 188 0.62 -21.23 -2.66
C PHE A 188 1.47 -22.50 -2.90
N GLY A 189 2.05 -23.06 -1.84
CA GLY A 189 2.91 -24.23 -1.93
C GLY A 189 4.25 -23.93 -2.65
N TYR A 190 4.80 -22.73 -2.45
CA TYR A 190 6.09 -22.39 -3.05
C TYR A 190 7.23 -23.07 -2.28
N PRO A 191 8.12 -23.78 -2.99
CA PRO A 191 9.30 -24.35 -2.39
C PRO A 191 10.31 -23.25 -2.03
N GLY A 192 11.38 -23.65 -1.39
CA GLY A 192 12.47 -22.75 -1.01
C GLY A 192 12.78 -22.85 0.47
N ILE A 193 14.06 -22.93 0.78
CA ILE A 193 14.56 -23.07 2.15
C ILE A 193 14.58 -21.71 2.83
N ASP A 194 15.03 -20.69 2.11
CA ASP A 194 15.15 -19.34 2.63
C ASP A 194 14.15 -18.35 1.99
N LEU A 195 14.16 -17.12 2.48
CA LEU A 195 13.25 -16.07 2.01
C LEU A 195 13.64 -15.58 0.61
N GLN A 196 14.92 -15.60 0.27
CA GLN A 196 15.40 -15.13 -1.04
C GLN A 196 14.94 -16.05 -2.16
N ASP A 197 15.01 -17.38 -1.97
CA ASP A 197 14.47 -18.37 -2.90
C ASP A 197 12.99 -18.08 -3.22
N LYS A 198 12.19 -17.80 -2.18
CA LYS A 198 10.77 -17.50 -2.34
C LYS A 198 10.54 -16.19 -3.10
N CYS A 199 11.39 -15.18 -2.88
CA CYS A 199 11.35 -13.93 -3.63
C CYS A 199 11.63 -14.16 -5.12
N TRP A 200 12.65 -14.97 -5.45
CA TRP A 200 12.98 -15.32 -6.83
C TRP A 200 11.85 -16.07 -7.53
N ILE A 201 11.19 -16.99 -6.82
CA ILE A 201 10.02 -17.72 -7.35
C ILE A 201 8.89 -16.75 -7.69
N LEU A 202 8.55 -15.82 -6.79
CA LEU A 202 7.49 -14.83 -7.03
C LEU A 202 7.85 -13.89 -8.18
N LEU A 203 9.07 -13.36 -8.19
CA LEU A 203 9.57 -12.46 -9.22
C LEU A 203 9.48 -13.10 -10.60
N ALA A 204 9.99 -14.33 -10.75
CA ALA A 204 9.98 -15.05 -12.03
C ALA A 204 8.56 -15.48 -12.44
N LYS A 205 7.77 -16.02 -11.50
CA LYS A 205 6.44 -16.58 -11.78
C LYS A 205 5.45 -15.51 -12.28
N TYR A 206 5.53 -14.31 -11.73
CA TYR A 206 4.62 -13.22 -12.07
C TYR A 206 5.26 -12.15 -12.96
N ASN A 207 6.47 -12.42 -13.47
CA ASN A 207 7.21 -11.50 -14.35
C ASN A 207 7.30 -10.08 -13.77
N LEU A 208 7.63 -9.99 -12.49
CA LEU A 208 7.73 -8.72 -11.80
C LEU A 208 8.96 -7.95 -12.25
N LYS A 209 8.85 -6.62 -12.36
CA LYS A 209 9.99 -5.73 -12.53
C LYS A 209 10.83 -5.65 -11.26
N MET A 210 10.16 -5.63 -10.11
CA MET A 210 10.79 -5.53 -8.79
C MET A 210 10.00 -6.30 -7.73
N LEU A 211 10.71 -6.85 -6.76
CA LEU A 211 10.13 -7.36 -5.51
C LEU A 211 10.91 -6.75 -4.35
N ILE A 212 10.19 -6.12 -3.45
CA ILE A 212 10.72 -5.50 -2.22
C ILE A 212 10.35 -6.40 -1.05
N LEU A 213 11.36 -6.93 -0.36
CA LEU A 213 11.20 -7.69 0.88
C LEU A 213 11.69 -6.84 2.05
N THR A 214 10.81 -6.56 3.01
CA THR A 214 11.18 -5.91 4.28
C THR A 214 11.27 -6.94 5.40
N CYS A 215 12.34 -6.87 6.21
CA CYS A 215 12.61 -7.81 7.29
C CYS A 215 12.77 -7.08 8.64
N GLY A 216 12.02 -6.01 8.87
CA GLY A 216 12.06 -5.22 10.09
C GLY A 216 13.48 -4.77 10.44
N VAL A 217 13.94 -5.11 11.63
CA VAL A 217 15.29 -4.77 12.13
C VAL A 217 16.44 -5.43 11.35
N ASN A 218 16.13 -6.46 10.55
CA ASN A 218 17.13 -7.21 9.77
C ASN A 218 17.37 -6.61 8.38
N GLY A 219 16.78 -5.46 8.06
CA GLY A 219 17.00 -4.79 6.80
C GLY A 219 15.94 -5.05 5.75
N SER A 220 16.27 -4.76 4.51
CA SER A 220 15.40 -4.94 3.36
C SER A 220 16.18 -5.36 2.12
N TYR A 221 15.47 -6.02 1.21
CA TYR A 221 16.00 -6.45 -0.08
C TYR A 221 15.12 -5.89 -1.20
N VAL A 222 15.76 -5.51 -2.30
CA VAL A 222 15.08 -5.21 -3.56
C VAL A 222 15.64 -6.15 -4.62
N PHE A 223 14.77 -7.02 -5.15
CA PHE A 223 15.08 -7.97 -6.21
C PHE A 223 14.59 -7.42 -7.54
N THR A 224 15.42 -7.50 -8.57
CA THR A 224 15.06 -7.31 -9.97
C THR A 224 15.56 -8.50 -10.78
N PRO A 225 15.18 -8.69 -12.05
CA PRO A 225 15.72 -9.77 -12.87
C PRO A 225 17.27 -9.75 -13.02
N GLY A 226 17.91 -8.60 -12.80
CA GLY A 226 19.35 -8.43 -13.03
C GLY A 226 20.20 -8.21 -11.78
N GLU A 227 19.59 -7.84 -10.66
CA GLU A 227 20.33 -7.47 -9.44
C GLU A 227 19.54 -7.67 -8.16
N VAL A 228 20.25 -7.77 -7.05
CA VAL A 228 19.68 -7.72 -5.69
C VAL A 228 20.40 -6.62 -4.92
N SER A 229 19.63 -5.70 -4.36
CA SER A 229 20.12 -4.70 -3.43
C SER A 229 19.72 -5.11 -2.01
N PHE A 230 20.66 -5.06 -1.07
CA PHE A 230 20.42 -5.26 0.36
C PHE A 230 20.87 -4.04 1.14
N VAL A 231 20.03 -3.61 2.09
CA VAL A 231 20.36 -2.52 3.02
C VAL A 231 19.95 -2.91 4.43
N GLU A 232 20.88 -2.80 5.36
CA GLU A 232 20.60 -3.03 6.79
C GLU A 232 19.70 -1.92 7.35
N THR A 233 18.81 -2.26 8.27
CA THR A 233 18.06 -1.25 9.03
C THR A 233 19.01 -0.52 9.99
N PRO A 234 19.06 0.82 9.94
CA PRO A 234 19.89 1.59 10.88
C PRO A 234 19.45 1.33 12.33
N LYS A 235 20.43 1.23 13.23
CA LYS A 235 20.16 1.10 14.67
C LYS A 235 19.86 2.47 15.25
N VAL A 236 18.59 2.80 15.38
CA VAL A 236 18.12 4.04 16.01
C VAL A 236 17.04 3.73 17.02
N GLU A 237 16.78 4.68 17.88
CA GLU A 237 15.66 4.61 18.84
C GLU A 237 14.34 4.76 18.07
N VAL A 238 13.53 3.69 18.06
CA VAL A 238 12.27 3.64 17.31
C VAL A 238 11.21 4.43 18.07
N ALA A 239 10.65 5.47 17.46
CA ALA A 239 9.56 6.25 18.05
C ALA A 239 8.18 5.64 17.79
N ASP A 240 7.91 5.20 16.56
CA ASP A 240 6.66 4.53 16.15
C ASP A 240 6.93 3.70 14.88
N THR A 241 6.33 2.52 14.77
CA THR A 241 6.44 1.65 13.59
C THR A 241 5.22 1.70 12.67
N VAL A 242 4.15 2.38 13.10
CA VAL A 242 2.92 2.51 12.30
C VAL A 242 3.19 3.35 11.05
N GLY A 243 2.87 2.79 9.87
CA GLY A 243 3.12 3.46 8.59
C GLY A 243 4.57 3.42 8.10
N ALA A 244 5.49 2.79 8.83
CA ALA A 244 6.89 2.65 8.40
C ALA A 244 7.01 1.95 7.03
N GLY A 245 6.24 0.90 6.80
CA GLY A 245 6.17 0.22 5.50
C GLY A 245 5.64 1.12 4.38
N ASP A 246 4.62 1.93 4.68
CA ASP A 246 4.01 2.85 3.71
C ASP A 246 4.99 3.97 3.31
N SER A 247 5.70 4.54 4.31
CA SER A 247 6.72 5.57 4.08
C SER A 247 7.91 5.03 3.30
N PHE A 248 8.35 3.79 3.59
CA PHE A 248 9.38 3.09 2.82
C PHE A 248 8.98 2.98 1.35
N THR A 249 7.79 2.41 1.10
CA THR A 249 7.29 2.19 -0.25
C THR A 249 7.19 3.52 -1.00
N ALA A 250 6.70 4.57 -0.33
CA ALA A 250 6.57 5.91 -0.91
C ALA A 250 7.93 6.52 -1.28
N ALA A 251 8.88 6.50 -0.36
CA ALA A 251 10.22 7.05 -0.59
C ALA A 251 10.98 6.31 -1.69
N PHE A 252 10.87 4.97 -1.71
CA PHE A 252 11.48 4.15 -2.76
C PHE A 252 10.89 4.47 -4.13
N VAL A 253 9.55 4.47 -4.24
CA VAL A 253 8.85 4.78 -5.50
C VAL A 253 9.16 6.19 -5.98
N ALA A 254 9.15 7.18 -5.08
CA ALA A 254 9.50 8.56 -5.41
C ALA A 254 10.94 8.67 -5.95
N SER A 255 11.88 7.95 -5.36
CA SER A 255 13.27 7.90 -5.78
C SER A 255 13.44 7.28 -7.18
N ILE A 256 12.76 6.15 -7.44
CA ILE A 256 12.75 5.51 -8.78
C ILE A 256 12.14 6.43 -9.84
N LEU A 257 11.02 7.07 -9.54
CA LEU A 257 10.35 8.01 -10.46
C LEU A 257 11.19 9.28 -10.71
N SER A 258 12.10 9.60 -9.80
CA SER A 258 13.08 10.68 -9.95
C SER A 258 14.33 10.27 -10.75
N GLY A 259 14.40 9.01 -11.20
CA GLY A 259 15.46 8.50 -12.08
C GLY A 259 16.68 7.94 -11.34
N LEU A 260 16.59 7.70 -10.04
CA LEU A 260 17.65 7.04 -9.29
C LEU A 260 17.74 5.54 -9.63
N SER A 261 18.93 4.99 -9.59
CA SER A 261 19.15 3.54 -9.69
C SER A 261 18.54 2.82 -8.48
N ILE A 262 18.33 1.50 -8.60
CA ILE A 262 17.80 0.67 -7.49
C ILE A 262 18.63 0.85 -6.22
N GLY A 263 19.95 0.76 -6.31
CA GLY A 263 20.83 0.90 -5.16
C GLY A 263 20.82 2.29 -4.52
N GLU A 264 20.67 3.34 -5.32
CA GLU A 264 20.52 4.72 -4.83
C GLU A 264 19.15 4.97 -4.20
N ALA A 265 18.08 4.44 -4.81
CA ALA A 265 16.73 4.55 -4.28
C ALA A 265 16.55 3.77 -2.97
N HIS A 266 17.26 2.64 -2.81
CA HIS A 266 17.12 1.75 -1.65
C HIS A 266 17.81 2.28 -0.39
N LYS A 267 18.94 2.99 -0.51
CA LYS A 267 19.71 3.50 0.64
C LYS A 267 18.95 4.50 1.53
N PRO A 268 18.35 5.58 1.00
CA PRO A 268 17.71 6.59 1.86
C PRO A 268 16.44 6.07 2.54
N VAL A 269 15.74 5.09 1.94
CA VAL A 269 14.48 4.61 2.49
C VAL A 269 14.65 3.80 3.78
N SER A 270 15.81 3.25 4.02
CA SER A 270 16.12 2.58 5.29
C SER A 270 16.09 3.51 6.50
N TYR A 271 16.17 4.83 6.28
CA TYR A 271 16.08 5.86 7.32
C TYR A 271 14.67 6.41 7.51
N THR A 272 13.72 6.15 6.62
CA THR A 272 12.34 6.65 6.73
C THR A 272 11.44 5.78 7.61
N HIS A 273 11.96 4.67 8.13
CA HIS A 273 11.29 3.75 9.05
C HIS A 273 11.42 4.14 10.52
N LEU A 274 12.06 5.22 10.77
CA LEU A 274 12.52 5.68 12.07
C LEU A 274 11.83 6.99 12.39
#